data_432b74c0b0c8eaf64c7d57c096b8375f
#
_entry.id   432b74c0b0c8eaf64c7d57c096b8375f
#
_cell.length_a   1.000
_cell.length_b   1.000
_cell.length_c   1.000
_cell.angle_alpha   90.00
_cell.angle_beta   90.00
_cell.angle_gamma   90.00
#
_symmetry.space_group_name_H-M   'P 1'
#
loop_
_entity.id
_entity.type
_entity.pdbx_description
1 polymer ?
#
loop_
_entity_poly.entity_id
_entity_poly.type
_entity_poly.pdbx_seq_one_letter_code
_entity_poly.pdbx_strand_id
1 'polypeptide(L)'
;ISPGDVRSDALVVVDVDPQSTSYGKVVGRVEMPNRGDELHHFGWNACSSALCPSNPHPHIERRFLVVPGLRSSRIHILDTKPDPRKPKLVKVIEPAEVAKKAGYTRPHTVHCGPEGIYMSALGSPEGKGPGGVFLLDHNTFDVIGAWEKDRGPQYLAYDAWWHLTQDTMVTSEWGTPDMVEHGLVPELLLGKKYGRQIHFWDLRKGRHLQALPVGEDDQIVLELRPAHDPTKSYGFVGVVVSVKDLSSSIWLWHKAGGKWALEKVIEIPAEPADPSLLPPALQPFKAVPPLVSDIDLSVDDRFLYVSCWGTGEMRQYDVSDPFHPRQTGSVHLGGIVRHAPHPRSGPLNGGPQMVEVSRDGRRVYFTNSLYSPWDAQFYPEGIRGWMAKLDVGANGGITPDPKFFLEFEGERPHQVRLQGGDASSDSYCFA
;
A
#
# COMPACT_ATOMS: atom_id res chain seq x y z
N ILE A 1 -4.58 -10.79 11.57
CA ILE A 1 -4.91 -11.29 12.92
C ILE A 1 -3.81 -10.85 13.88
N SER A 2 -4.18 -10.45 15.10
CA SER A 2 -3.23 -9.91 16.08
C SER A 2 -2.22 -10.96 16.57
N PRO A 3 -1.01 -10.55 16.97
CA PRO A 3 -0.06 -11.45 17.62
C PRO A 3 -0.68 -12.11 18.85
N GLY A 4 -0.50 -13.43 18.97
CA GLY A 4 -1.09 -14.22 20.06
C GLY A 4 -2.52 -14.72 19.78
N ASP A 5 -3.16 -14.31 18.67
CA ASP A 5 -4.42 -14.94 18.25
C ASP A 5 -4.19 -16.41 17.92
N VAL A 6 -5.16 -17.24 18.30
CA VAL A 6 -5.13 -18.68 18.01
C VAL A 6 -5.50 -19.01 16.57
N ARG A 7 -6.07 -18.05 15.84
CA ARG A 7 -6.47 -18.19 14.44
C ARG A 7 -5.30 -17.92 13.50
N SER A 8 -5.37 -18.49 12.31
CA SER A 8 -4.48 -18.15 11.19
C SER A 8 -5.02 -16.94 10.41
N ASP A 9 -4.13 -16.23 9.73
CA ASP A 9 -4.53 -15.24 8.74
C ASP A 9 -5.25 -15.90 7.56
N ALA A 10 -6.06 -15.13 6.83
CA ALA A 10 -6.82 -15.66 5.70
C ALA A 10 -6.86 -14.68 4.52
N LEU A 11 -6.95 -15.24 3.31
CA LEU A 11 -7.42 -14.53 2.13
C LEU A 11 -8.93 -14.73 2.03
N VAL A 12 -9.70 -13.65 1.88
CA VAL A 12 -11.15 -13.72 1.65
C VAL A 12 -11.49 -13.22 0.27
N VAL A 13 -12.53 -13.81 -0.33
CA VAL A 13 -13.09 -13.38 -1.61
C VAL A 13 -14.44 -12.70 -1.35
N VAL A 14 -14.56 -11.47 -1.79
CA VAL A 14 -15.75 -10.65 -1.63
C VAL A 14 -16.43 -10.47 -2.99
N ASP A 15 -17.75 -10.63 -3.04
CA ASP A 15 -18.53 -10.37 -4.25
C ASP A 15 -18.74 -8.86 -4.42
N VAL A 16 -18.20 -8.32 -5.50
CA VAL A 16 -18.26 -6.89 -5.84
C VAL A 16 -19.17 -6.58 -7.03
N ASP A 17 -19.89 -7.58 -7.55
CA ASP A 17 -20.87 -7.38 -8.62
C ASP A 17 -22.19 -6.79 -8.05
N PRO A 18 -22.55 -5.54 -8.38
CA PRO A 18 -23.73 -4.89 -7.83
C PRO A 18 -25.05 -5.54 -8.28
N GLN A 19 -25.02 -6.41 -9.29
CA GLN A 19 -26.20 -7.16 -9.74
C GLN A 19 -26.32 -8.53 -9.05
N SER A 20 -25.30 -8.97 -8.33
CA SER A 20 -25.31 -10.23 -7.62
C SER A 20 -26.13 -10.18 -6.34
N THR A 21 -26.81 -11.29 -6.02
CA THR A 21 -27.53 -11.47 -4.74
C THR A 21 -26.57 -11.57 -3.53
N SER A 22 -25.28 -11.82 -3.78
CA SER A 22 -24.22 -11.85 -2.79
C SER A 22 -23.35 -10.58 -2.77
N TYR A 23 -23.79 -9.50 -3.43
CA TYR A 23 -23.08 -8.23 -3.43
C TYR A 23 -22.69 -7.77 -2.03
N GLY A 24 -21.42 -7.43 -1.84
CA GLY A 24 -20.89 -7.00 -0.57
C GLY A 24 -20.83 -8.11 0.50
N LYS A 25 -20.73 -9.38 0.10
CA LYS A 25 -20.58 -10.51 1.02
C LYS A 25 -19.33 -11.31 0.75
N VAL A 26 -18.77 -11.92 1.78
CA VAL A 26 -17.71 -12.92 1.63
C VAL A 26 -18.30 -14.16 0.96
N VAL A 27 -17.74 -14.55 -0.17
CA VAL A 27 -18.14 -15.72 -0.97
C VAL A 27 -17.09 -16.82 -1.04
N GLY A 28 -15.92 -16.56 -0.48
CA GLY A 28 -14.84 -17.53 -0.38
C GLY A 28 -13.84 -17.16 0.71
N ARG A 29 -13.12 -18.18 1.21
CA ARG A 29 -12.12 -17.99 2.25
C ARG A 29 -11.04 -19.08 2.14
N VAL A 30 -9.79 -18.69 2.29
CA VAL A 30 -8.65 -19.60 2.38
C VAL A 30 -7.82 -19.19 3.59
N GLU A 31 -7.75 -20.08 4.58
CA GLU A 31 -6.90 -19.88 5.75
C GLU A 31 -5.45 -20.28 5.44
N MET A 32 -4.52 -19.48 5.95
CA MET A 32 -3.10 -19.82 5.84
C MET A 32 -2.75 -20.97 6.80
N PRO A 33 -1.77 -21.81 6.43
CA PRO A 33 -1.45 -22.98 7.27
C PRO A 33 -0.77 -22.63 8.58
N ASN A 34 -0.20 -21.44 8.68
CA ASN A 34 0.56 -20.98 9.84
C ASN A 34 -0.15 -19.85 10.56
N ARG A 35 0.27 -19.59 11.79
CA ARG A 35 -0.22 -18.45 12.60
C ARG A 35 0.82 -17.36 12.67
N GLY A 36 0.37 -16.13 12.89
CA GLY A 36 1.24 -14.98 13.12
C GLY A 36 1.97 -14.50 11.87
N ASP A 37 1.44 -14.76 10.69
CA ASP A 37 2.00 -14.30 9.42
C ASP A 37 1.81 -12.80 9.25
N GLU A 38 0.66 -12.27 9.68
CA GLU A 38 0.22 -10.91 9.41
C GLU A 38 0.31 -10.61 7.91
N LEU A 39 -0.62 -11.20 7.15
CA LEU A 39 -0.74 -10.95 5.72
C LEU A 39 -0.93 -9.45 5.49
N HIS A 40 -0.17 -8.89 4.57
CA HIS A 40 -0.09 -7.44 4.40
C HIS A 40 -0.38 -7.05 2.96
N HIS A 41 0.62 -6.66 2.19
CA HIS A 41 0.44 -6.45 0.77
C HIS A 41 0.41 -7.78 0.02
N PHE A 42 -0.26 -7.79 -1.13
CA PHE A 42 -0.21 -8.92 -2.05
C PHE A 42 -0.45 -8.46 -3.49
N GLY A 43 0.01 -9.27 -4.44
CA GLY A 43 -0.12 -8.93 -5.86
C GLY A 43 -0.29 -10.16 -6.72
N TRP A 44 -0.58 -9.92 -8.00
CA TRP A 44 -0.65 -10.98 -9.00
C TRP A 44 0.75 -11.33 -9.53
N ASN A 45 0.93 -12.59 -9.91
CA ASN A 45 2.17 -13.04 -10.58
C ASN A 45 2.37 -12.40 -11.97
N ALA A 46 1.31 -11.89 -12.55
CA ALA A 46 1.34 -11.10 -13.77
C ALA A 46 0.33 -9.95 -13.64
N CYS A 47 0.69 -8.75 -14.08
CA CYS A 47 -0.20 -7.59 -14.07
C CYS A 47 -1.29 -7.70 -15.15
N SER A 48 -2.33 -6.87 -15.04
CA SER A 48 -3.38 -6.77 -16.05
C SER A 48 -2.86 -6.23 -17.38
N SER A 49 -1.74 -5.53 -17.35
CA SER A 49 -0.99 -5.03 -18.50
C SER A 49 0.15 -5.97 -18.90
N ALA A 50 -0.04 -7.31 -18.82
CA ALA A 50 0.96 -8.29 -19.23
C ALA A 50 1.44 -8.14 -20.68
N LEU A 51 0.64 -7.46 -21.50
CA LEU A 51 0.98 -7.09 -22.87
C LEU A 51 1.49 -5.65 -22.99
N CYS A 52 1.92 -5.04 -21.89
CA CYS A 52 2.49 -3.70 -21.87
C CYS A 52 3.52 -3.54 -23.00
N PRO A 53 3.40 -2.51 -23.85
CA PRO A 53 4.28 -2.33 -25.00
C PRO A 53 5.75 -2.24 -24.65
N SER A 54 6.05 -1.70 -23.46
CA SER A 54 7.44 -1.52 -23.00
C SER A 54 8.07 -2.80 -22.48
N ASN A 55 7.25 -3.78 -22.08
CA ASN A 55 7.76 -5.00 -21.46
C ASN A 55 6.72 -6.13 -21.43
N PRO A 56 6.32 -6.65 -22.59
CA PRO A 56 5.24 -7.64 -22.69
C PRO A 56 5.63 -9.00 -22.10
N HIS A 57 4.69 -9.60 -21.38
CA HIS A 57 4.79 -10.97 -20.86
C HIS A 57 3.63 -11.86 -21.33
N PRO A 58 3.44 -12.03 -22.67
CA PRO A 58 2.28 -12.75 -23.21
C PRO A 58 2.26 -14.25 -22.85
N HIS A 59 3.40 -14.79 -22.38
CA HIS A 59 3.56 -16.17 -21.97
C HIS A 59 3.25 -16.40 -20.48
N ILE A 60 3.01 -15.35 -19.69
CA ILE A 60 2.70 -15.45 -18.26
C ILE A 60 1.18 -15.32 -18.08
N GLU A 61 0.56 -16.38 -17.58
CA GLU A 61 -0.86 -16.34 -17.22
C GLU A 61 -1.05 -15.61 -15.89
N ARG A 62 -1.89 -14.56 -15.87
CA ARG A 62 -2.33 -13.90 -14.64
C ARG A 62 -3.29 -14.80 -13.88
N ARG A 63 -2.79 -15.53 -12.92
CA ARG A 63 -3.48 -16.64 -12.26
C ARG A 63 -3.20 -16.76 -10.77
N PHE A 64 -1.97 -16.45 -10.37
CA PHE A 64 -1.55 -16.69 -9.01
C PHE A 64 -1.48 -15.39 -8.21
N LEU A 65 -1.96 -15.45 -6.96
CA LEU A 65 -1.71 -14.41 -5.97
C LEU A 65 -0.45 -14.77 -5.18
N VAL A 66 0.42 -13.78 -5.04
CA VAL A 66 1.63 -13.85 -4.21
C VAL A 66 1.34 -13.03 -2.96
N VAL A 67 1.25 -13.70 -1.81
CA VAL A 67 0.72 -13.14 -0.56
C VAL A 67 1.77 -13.26 0.55
N PRO A 68 2.57 -12.22 0.79
CA PRO A 68 3.53 -12.21 1.88
C PRO A 68 2.87 -12.00 3.25
N GLY A 69 3.43 -12.68 4.24
CA GLY A 69 3.23 -12.38 5.64
C GLY A 69 4.32 -11.44 6.12
N LEU A 70 3.97 -10.19 6.40
CA LEU A 70 4.94 -9.17 6.78
C LEU A 70 5.74 -9.56 8.02
N ARG A 71 5.06 -10.07 9.05
CA ARG A 71 5.70 -10.45 10.32
C ARG A 71 6.54 -11.72 10.19
N SER A 72 5.97 -12.76 9.57
CA SER A 72 6.63 -14.06 9.47
C SER A 72 7.69 -14.14 8.40
N SER A 73 7.61 -13.27 7.38
CA SER A 73 8.38 -13.35 6.13
C SER A 73 8.08 -14.59 5.28
N ARG A 74 7.01 -15.34 5.55
CA ARG A 74 6.51 -16.38 4.63
C ARG A 74 5.83 -15.74 3.43
N ILE A 75 5.92 -16.42 2.30
CA ILE A 75 5.22 -15.99 1.08
C ILE A 75 4.34 -17.14 0.64
N HIS A 76 3.04 -16.87 0.53
CA HIS A 76 2.04 -17.86 0.14
C HIS A 76 1.66 -17.63 -1.32
N ILE A 77 1.64 -18.70 -2.11
CA ILE A 77 1.22 -18.67 -3.51
C ILE A 77 -0.13 -19.35 -3.62
N LEU A 78 -1.14 -18.60 -4.06
CA LEU A 78 -2.50 -19.09 -4.20
C LEU A 78 -2.92 -19.12 -5.67
N ASP A 79 -3.39 -20.27 -6.14
CA ASP A 79 -3.97 -20.45 -7.47
C ASP A 79 -5.44 -20.04 -7.46
N THR A 80 -5.82 -19.05 -8.26
CA THR A 80 -7.18 -18.57 -8.39
C THR A 80 -7.99 -19.26 -9.49
N LYS A 81 -7.36 -20.09 -10.29
CA LYS A 81 -7.98 -20.94 -11.30
C LYS A 81 -8.13 -22.36 -10.71
N PRO A 82 -9.15 -23.12 -10.90
CA PRO A 82 -10.32 -22.98 -11.77
C PRO A 82 -11.52 -22.24 -11.14
N ASP A 83 -11.50 -21.93 -9.85
CA ASP A 83 -12.61 -21.22 -9.20
C ASP A 83 -12.03 -20.04 -8.37
N PRO A 84 -12.17 -18.80 -8.84
CA PRO A 84 -11.65 -17.63 -8.13
C PRO A 84 -12.33 -17.39 -6.77
N ARG A 85 -13.49 -17.99 -6.52
CA ARG A 85 -14.14 -17.98 -5.19
C ARG A 85 -13.51 -18.96 -4.21
N LYS A 86 -12.68 -19.89 -4.70
CA LYS A 86 -12.01 -20.93 -3.90
C LYS A 86 -10.53 -21.03 -4.28
N PRO A 87 -9.73 -19.96 -4.11
CA PRO A 87 -8.31 -20.05 -4.38
C PRO A 87 -7.67 -21.17 -3.60
N LYS A 88 -6.63 -21.79 -4.17
CA LYS A 88 -5.92 -22.92 -3.54
C LYS A 88 -4.50 -22.52 -3.22
N LEU A 89 -4.07 -22.73 -1.98
CA LEU A 89 -2.66 -22.62 -1.62
C LEU A 89 -1.89 -23.73 -2.36
N VAL A 90 -0.88 -23.34 -3.14
CA VAL A 90 -0.07 -24.27 -3.97
C VAL A 90 1.39 -24.29 -3.56
N LYS A 91 1.91 -23.21 -2.94
CA LYS A 91 3.30 -23.15 -2.45
C LYS A 91 3.38 -22.22 -1.24
N VAL A 92 4.29 -22.55 -0.33
CA VAL A 92 4.76 -21.66 0.73
C VAL A 92 6.27 -21.55 0.58
N ILE A 93 6.76 -20.31 0.53
CA ILE A 93 8.19 -20.00 0.56
C ILE A 93 8.53 -19.65 2.01
N GLU A 94 9.41 -20.43 2.61
CA GLU A 94 9.77 -20.24 4.02
C GLU A 94 10.75 -19.07 4.21
N PRO A 95 10.71 -18.37 5.35
CA PRO A 95 11.57 -17.22 5.64
C PRO A 95 13.06 -17.49 5.46
N ALA A 96 13.50 -18.71 5.83
CA ALA A 96 14.88 -19.12 5.70
C ALA A 96 15.36 -19.16 4.23
N GLU A 97 14.46 -19.42 3.27
CA GLU A 97 14.80 -19.40 1.85
C GLU A 97 15.01 -17.96 1.36
N VAL A 98 14.13 -17.03 1.74
CA VAL A 98 14.26 -15.61 1.41
C VAL A 98 15.54 -15.05 2.03
N ALA A 99 15.76 -15.28 3.32
CA ALA A 99 16.96 -14.85 4.02
C ALA A 99 18.24 -15.39 3.37
N LYS A 100 18.28 -16.69 3.04
CA LYS A 100 19.46 -17.34 2.45
C LYS A 100 19.77 -16.84 1.04
N LYS A 101 18.76 -16.67 0.19
CA LYS A 101 18.96 -16.36 -1.23
C LYS A 101 18.99 -14.86 -1.52
N ALA A 102 18.20 -14.06 -0.80
CA ALA A 102 18.08 -12.64 -1.02
C ALA A 102 18.70 -11.77 0.10
N GLY A 103 18.92 -12.32 1.30
CA GLY A 103 19.43 -11.55 2.44
C GLY A 103 18.38 -10.67 3.11
N TYR A 104 17.09 -10.87 2.80
CA TYR A 104 16.00 -10.01 3.25
C TYR A 104 15.01 -10.71 4.16
N THR A 105 14.20 -9.88 4.83
CA THR A 105 13.07 -10.25 5.68
C THR A 105 11.96 -9.21 5.57
N ARG A 106 10.75 -9.53 6.04
CA ARG A 106 9.58 -8.64 6.00
C ARG A 106 9.24 -8.20 4.57
N PRO A 107 8.91 -9.16 3.68
CA PRO A 107 8.45 -8.84 2.33
C PRO A 107 7.17 -8.00 2.39
N HIS A 108 7.09 -6.99 1.55
CA HIS A 108 6.02 -6.00 1.58
C HIS A 108 5.28 -5.91 0.24
N THR A 109 5.73 -5.06 -0.68
CA THR A 109 5.08 -4.84 -1.98
C THR A 109 5.37 -5.98 -2.95
N VAL A 110 4.41 -6.26 -3.84
CA VAL A 110 4.49 -7.32 -4.86
C VAL A 110 4.09 -6.78 -6.21
N HIS A 111 4.99 -6.81 -7.19
CA HIS A 111 4.69 -6.41 -8.57
C HIS A 111 5.29 -7.38 -9.58
N CYS A 112 4.51 -7.71 -10.63
CA CYS A 112 5.04 -8.32 -11.84
C CYS A 112 5.92 -7.31 -12.58
N GLY A 113 7.11 -7.69 -12.95
CA GLY A 113 8.04 -6.81 -13.66
C GLY A 113 8.85 -7.52 -14.74
N PRO A 114 9.86 -6.85 -15.32
CA PRO A 114 10.59 -7.34 -16.49
C PRO A 114 11.30 -8.67 -16.31
N GLU A 115 11.85 -8.91 -15.12
CA GLU A 115 12.76 -10.04 -14.90
C GLU A 115 12.18 -11.08 -13.92
N GLY A 116 11.01 -10.81 -13.36
CA GLY A 116 10.40 -11.67 -12.36
C GLY A 116 9.25 -10.98 -11.63
N ILE A 117 8.87 -11.54 -10.50
CA ILE A 117 7.99 -10.90 -9.54
C ILE A 117 8.90 -10.15 -8.57
N TYR A 118 8.78 -8.84 -8.54
CA TYR A 118 9.54 -7.96 -7.67
C TYR A 118 8.84 -7.83 -6.31
N MET A 119 9.60 -8.03 -5.26
CA MET A 119 9.12 -7.91 -3.90
C MET A 119 10.02 -6.97 -3.11
N SER A 120 9.46 -5.90 -2.57
CA SER A 120 10.18 -5.09 -1.60
C SER A 120 10.27 -5.80 -0.25
N ALA A 121 11.26 -5.45 0.56
CA ALA A 121 11.47 -6.00 1.89
C ALA A 121 12.05 -4.94 2.84
N LEU A 122 11.57 -4.90 4.08
CA LEU A 122 11.91 -3.83 5.02
C LEU A 122 13.33 -3.91 5.58
N GLY A 123 13.96 -5.09 5.57
CA GLY A 123 15.30 -5.19 6.15
C GLY A 123 15.94 -6.56 6.06
N SER A 124 17.00 -6.72 6.84
CA SER A 124 17.74 -7.97 6.99
C SER A 124 17.10 -8.90 8.05
N PRO A 125 17.47 -10.19 8.06
CA PRO A 125 16.98 -11.14 9.06
C PRO A 125 17.26 -10.74 10.51
N GLU A 126 18.25 -9.89 10.74
CA GLU A 126 18.64 -9.39 12.08
C GLU A 126 17.75 -8.23 12.56
N GLY A 127 16.69 -7.87 11.83
CA GLY A 127 15.79 -6.76 12.19
C GLY A 127 16.32 -5.37 11.81
N LYS A 128 17.48 -5.29 11.18
CA LYS A 128 18.15 -4.06 10.75
C LYS A 128 17.95 -3.81 9.24
N GLY A 129 18.54 -2.72 8.72
CA GLY A 129 18.73 -2.55 7.29
C GLY A 129 19.99 -3.30 6.78
N PRO A 130 20.22 -3.26 5.47
CA PRO A 130 19.39 -2.57 4.51
C PRO A 130 18.10 -3.36 4.17
N GLY A 131 17.02 -2.62 3.92
CA GLY A 131 15.88 -3.13 3.16
C GLY A 131 16.16 -3.05 1.66
N GLY A 132 15.26 -3.57 0.81
CA GLY A 132 15.48 -3.53 -0.63
C GLY A 132 14.45 -4.31 -1.41
N VAL A 133 14.83 -4.78 -2.59
CA VAL A 133 13.96 -5.52 -3.51
C VAL A 133 14.60 -6.87 -3.86
N PHE A 134 13.81 -7.92 -3.92
CA PHE A 134 14.25 -9.23 -4.41
C PHE A 134 13.27 -9.77 -5.45
N LEU A 135 13.70 -10.80 -6.15
CA LEU A 135 12.97 -11.38 -7.26
C LEU A 135 12.52 -12.81 -6.97
N LEU A 136 11.28 -13.10 -7.40
CA LEU A 136 10.81 -14.48 -7.60
C LEU A 136 10.66 -14.74 -9.10
N ASP A 137 10.86 -16.00 -9.48
CA ASP A 137 10.55 -16.48 -10.83
C ASP A 137 9.04 -16.45 -11.07
N HIS A 138 8.59 -15.97 -12.23
CA HIS A 138 7.18 -15.84 -12.58
C HIS A 138 6.38 -17.14 -12.58
N ASN A 139 7.03 -18.29 -12.85
CA ASN A 139 6.38 -19.57 -13.05
C ASN A 139 6.59 -20.53 -11.89
N THR A 140 7.83 -20.60 -11.39
CA THR A 140 8.20 -21.54 -10.32
C THR A 140 8.06 -20.92 -8.94
N PHE A 141 8.03 -19.58 -8.86
CA PHE A 141 8.05 -18.81 -7.61
C PHE A 141 9.29 -19.08 -6.75
N ASP A 142 10.37 -19.52 -7.35
CA ASP A 142 11.64 -19.69 -6.64
C ASP A 142 12.28 -18.34 -6.39
N VAL A 143 12.84 -18.14 -5.21
CA VAL A 143 13.60 -16.92 -4.89
C VAL A 143 14.86 -16.91 -5.76
N ILE A 144 14.96 -15.91 -6.63
CA ILE A 144 16.12 -15.71 -7.52
C ILE A 144 17.26 -15.05 -6.73
N GLY A 145 16.97 -14.02 -5.95
CA GLY A 145 17.94 -13.28 -5.14
C GLY A 145 17.64 -11.79 -5.03
N ALA A 146 18.54 -11.03 -4.41
CA ALA A 146 18.44 -9.58 -4.35
C ALA A 146 18.54 -8.98 -5.76
N TRP A 147 17.69 -7.99 -6.02
CA TRP A 147 17.66 -7.29 -7.31
C TRP A 147 18.77 -6.24 -7.42
N GLU A 148 19.08 -5.52 -6.34
CA GLU A 148 20.09 -4.46 -6.34
C GLU A 148 21.51 -5.04 -6.52
N LYS A 149 22.24 -4.46 -7.47
CA LYS A 149 23.68 -4.76 -7.72
C LYS A 149 24.60 -3.66 -7.20
N ASP A 150 24.14 -2.43 -7.25
CA ASP A 150 24.83 -1.25 -6.69
C ASP A 150 23.79 -0.39 -5.95
N ARG A 151 23.77 -0.53 -4.65
CA ARG A 151 22.74 0.04 -3.77
C ARG A 151 22.89 1.56 -3.57
N GLY A 152 24.06 2.13 -3.78
CA GLY A 152 24.31 3.52 -3.41
C GLY A 152 24.04 3.77 -1.92
N PRO A 153 23.44 4.90 -1.54
CA PRO A 153 23.20 5.26 -0.14
C PRO A 153 21.92 4.64 0.48
N GLN A 154 21.09 3.92 -0.30
CA GLN A 154 19.81 3.41 0.18
C GLN A 154 20.00 2.40 1.33
N TYR A 155 19.26 2.60 2.42
CA TYR A 155 19.29 1.76 3.62
C TYR A 155 17.91 1.32 4.09
N LEU A 156 16.91 2.21 4.03
CA LEU A 156 15.52 1.90 4.33
C LEU A 156 14.78 1.56 3.05
N ALA A 157 13.72 0.78 3.14
CA ALA A 157 12.85 0.43 2.03
C ALA A 157 11.39 0.34 2.47
N TYR A 158 10.50 0.47 1.51
CA TYR A 158 9.07 0.23 1.70
C TYR A 158 8.42 -0.22 0.38
N ASP A 159 8.14 0.69 -0.55
CA ASP A 159 7.47 0.41 -1.82
C ASP A 159 8.46 0.46 -3.01
N ALA A 160 8.07 -0.12 -4.12
CA ALA A 160 8.85 -0.14 -5.36
C ALA A 160 7.90 -0.08 -6.56
N TRP A 161 8.12 0.90 -7.43
CA TRP A 161 7.41 1.07 -8.70
C TRP A 161 8.36 1.50 -9.80
N TRP A 162 7.89 1.67 -11.03
CA TRP A 162 8.74 1.98 -12.18
C TRP A 162 8.09 2.83 -13.26
N HIS A 163 8.96 3.43 -14.05
CA HIS A 163 8.66 3.97 -15.37
C HIS A 163 9.30 3.04 -16.39
N LEU A 164 8.56 2.05 -16.91
CA LEU A 164 9.09 1.00 -17.79
C LEU A 164 9.73 1.53 -19.07
N THR A 165 9.10 2.52 -19.72
CA THR A 165 9.64 3.15 -20.96
C THR A 165 10.96 3.88 -20.73
N GLN A 166 11.34 4.11 -19.48
CA GLN A 166 12.55 4.84 -19.12
C GLN A 166 13.54 3.95 -18.36
N ASP A 167 13.28 2.65 -18.28
CA ASP A 167 14.07 1.69 -17.50
C ASP A 167 14.43 2.20 -16.09
N THR A 168 13.47 2.87 -15.45
CA THR A 168 13.68 3.49 -14.14
C THR A 168 12.78 2.84 -13.09
N MET A 169 13.35 2.33 -12.00
CA MET A 169 12.62 1.98 -10.78
C MET A 169 12.66 3.14 -9.81
N VAL A 170 11.58 3.30 -9.05
CA VAL A 170 11.47 4.24 -7.93
C VAL A 170 11.18 3.45 -6.67
N THR A 171 11.89 3.73 -5.57
CA THR A 171 11.64 3.10 -4.26
C THR A 171 11.49 4.16 -3.17
N SER A 172 10.70 3.83 -2.15
CA SER A 172 10.45 4.67 -0.99
C SER A 172 11.01 4.06 0.30
N GLU A 173 10.87 4.76 1.42
CA GLU A 173 11.48 4.41 2.70
C GLU A 173 10.49 4.50 3.87
N TRP A 174 10.37 3.44 4.65
CA TRP A 174 9.67 3.47 5.94
C TRP A 174 10.64 3.40 7.12
N GLY A 175 11.06 2.21 7.50
CA GLY A 175 11.95 1.92 8.60
C GLY A 175 12.48 0.49 8.53
N THR A 176 13.45 0.15 9.36
CA THR A 176 13.87 -1.25 9.51
C THR A 176 12.82 -2.04 10.30
N PRO A 177 12.81 -3.38 10.27
CA PRO A 177 11.89 -4.18 11.08
C PRO A 177 11.85 -3.76 12.56
N ASP A 178 13.01 -3.59 13.19
CA ASP A 178 13.11 -3.17 14.60
C ASP A 178 12.45 -1.80 14.88
N MET A 179 12.37 -0.94 13.88
CA MET A 179 11.78 0.40 14.01
C MET A 179 10.26 0.38 13.91
N VAL A 180 9.68 -0.62 13.23
CA VAL A 180 8.25 -0.60 12.86
C VAL A 180 7.41 -1.71 13.51
N GLU A 181 8.02 -2.83 13.91
CA GLU A 181 7.30 -4.02 14.40
C GLU A 181 6.63 -3.85 15.77
N HIS A 182 6.99 -2.82 16.51
CA HIS A 182 6.45 -2.53 17.84
C HIS A 182 5.60 -1.25 17.88
N GLY A 183 5.18 -0.76 16.73
CA GLY A 183 4.48 0.53 16.55
C GLY A 183 5.45 1.67 16.25
N LEU A 184 4.92 2.88 16.23
CA LEU A 184 5.71 4.11 16.08
C LEU A 184 6.52 4.37 17.35
N VAL A 185 7.82 4.58 17.21
CA VAL A 185 8.74 4.93 18.31
C VAL A 185 8.95 6.44 18.29
N PRO A 186 8.39 7.19 19.28
CA PRO A 186 8.43 8.65 19.28
C PRO A 186 9.87 9.23 19.22
N GLU A 187 10.83 8.60 19.91
CA GLU A 187 12.22 9.06 19.92
C GLU A 187 12.87 8.94 18.55
N LEU A 188 12.51 7.90 17.79
CA LEU A 188 13.01 7.73 16.41
C LEU A 188 12.35 8.76 15.48
N LEU A 189 11.07 9.05 15.67
CA LEU A 189 10.37 10.06 14.90
C LEU A 189 10.95 11.46 15.17
N LEU A 190 11.05 11.87 16.42
CA LEU A 190 11.63 13.15 16.82
C LEU A 190 13.12 13.26 16.43
N GLY A 191 13.83 12.14 16.46
CA GLY A 191 15.21 12.02 16.00
C GLY A 191 15.38 11.95 14.48
N LYS A 192 14.28 12.05 13.71
CA LYS A 192 14.26 12.02 12.23
C LYS A 192 14.95 10.77 11.66
N LYS A 193 14.65 9.59 12.23
CA LYS A 193 15.25 8.30 11.86
C LYS A 193 14.45 7.47 10.89
N TYR A 194 13.14 7.72 10.75
CA TYR A 194 12.31 7.07 9.75
C TYR A 194 12.65 7.58 8.35
N GLY A 195 12.18 6.84 7.34
CA GLY A 195 12.46 7.11 5.94
C GLY A 195 12.09 8.52 5.49
N ARG A 196 12.97 9.12 4.71
CA ARG A 196 12.88 10.54 4.30
C ARG A 196 13.26 10.76 2.85
N GLN A 197 13.42 9.68 2.07
CA GLN A 197 13.90 9.78 0.70
C GLN A 197 13.06 8.92 -0.24
N ILE A 198 13.07 9.30 -1.52
CA ILE A 198 12.77 8.41 -2.63
C ILE A 198 14.05 8.19 -3.44
N HIS A 199 14.17 7.01 -4.01
CA HIS A 199 15.36 6.60 -4.77
C HIS A 199 14.98 6.25 -6.19
N PHE A 200 15.83 6.62 -7.14
CA PHE A 200 15.71 6.29 -8.56
C PHE A 200 16.86 5.37 -8.95
N TRP A 201 16.53 4.34 -9.72
CA TRP A 201 17.44 3.27 -10.09
C TRP A 201 17.38 2.98 -11.58
N ASP A 202 18.51 2.54 -12.14
CA ASP A 202 18.52 1.86 -13.44
C ASP A 202 17.86 0.48 -13.25
N LEU A 203 16.64 0.32 -13.75
CA LEU A 203 15.81 -0.88 -13.54
C LEU A 203 16.50 -2.15 -14.09
N ARG A 204 17.20 -2.04 -15.22
CA ARG A 204 17.85 -3.18 -15.88
C ARG A 204 19.16 -3.58 -15.19
N LYS A 205 19.86 -2.62 -14.63
CA LYS A 205 21.17 -2.86 -14.00
C LYS A 205 21.12 -3.03 -12.49
N GLY A 206 19.97 -2.77 -11.86
CA GLY A 206 19.87 -2.78 -10.40
C GLY A 206 20.82 -1.78 -9.75
N ARG A 207 21.07 -0.61 -10.39
CA ARG A 207 22.03 0.39 -9.94
C ARG A 207 21.33 1.67 -9.51
N HIS A 208 21.68 2.12 -8.32
CA HIS A 208 21.21 3.40 -7.79
C HIS A 208 21.70 4.57 -8.66
N LEU A 209 20.79 5.50 -8.96
CA LEU A 209 21.07 6.68 -9.80
C LEU A 209 20.98 7.99 -9.01
N GLN A 210 19.92 8.13 -8.19
CA GLN A 210 19.63 9.39 -7.51
C GLN A 210 18.80 9.13 -6.26
N ALA A 211 19.03 9.88 -5.19
CA ALA A 211 18.16 9.98 -4.02
C ALA A 211 17.66 11.42 -3.90
N LEU A 212 16.38 11.57 -3.56
CA LEU A 212 15.76 12.88 -3.33
C LEU A 212 15.09 12.88 -1.96
N PRO A 213 15.50 13.80 -1.05
CA PRO A 213 14.85 13.94 0.23
C PRO A 213 13.48 14.62 0.07
N VAL A 214 12.49 14.16 0.83
CA VAL A 214 11.31 14.96 1.15
C VAL A 214 11.69 16.08 2.12
N GLY A 215 10.77 16.90 2.56
CA GLY A 215 11.07 18.04 3.43
C GLY A 215 11.92 17.71 4.66
N GLU A 216 12.45 18.75 5.32
CA GLU A 216 13.35 18.57 6.46
C GLU A 216 12.68 17.86 7.65
N ASP A 217 11.39 18.10 7.86
CA ASP A 217 10.60 17.58 8.98
C ASP A 217 9.69 16.40 8.59
N ASP A 218 9.59 16.11 7.31
CA ASP A 218 8.71 15.09 6.73
C ASP A 218 9.34 13.70 6.80
N GLN A 219 8.58 12.69 7.24
CA GLN A 219 9.07 11.32 7.44
C GLN A 219 8.01 10.26 7.12
N ILE A 220 8.48 9.03 6.98
CA ILE A 220 7.69 7.85 6.64
C ILE A 220 7.14 8.04 5.23
N VAL A 221 7.99 7.76 4.25
CA VAL A 221 7.71 7.89 2.82
C VAL A 221 7.19 6.55 2.34
N LEU A 222 5.87 6.46 2.07
CA LEU A 222 5.22 5.20 1.83
C LEU A 222 4.92 4.96 0.34
N GLU A 223 3.63 4.90 0.00
CA GLU A 223 3.12 4.44 -1.28
C GLU A 223 3.51 5.33 -2.45
N LEU A 224 3.92 4.69 -3.53
CA LEU A 224 4.32 5.29 -4.78
C LEU A 224 3.26 5.05 -5.86
N ARG A 225 2.90 6.05 -6.64
CA ARG A 225 2.03 5.86 -7.82
C ARG A 225 2.58 6.64 -9.00
N PRO A 226 3.32 5.98 -9.89
CA PRO A 226 3.71 6.57 -11.17
C PRO A 226 2.50 6.76 -12.07
N ALA A 227 2.56 7.73 -12.98
CA ALA A 227 1.57 7.87 -14.03
C ALA A 227 1.45 6.57 -14.85
N HIS A 228 0.21 6.18 -15.19
CA HIS A 228 -0.07 5.02 -16.03
C HIS A 228 0.31 5.25 -17.49
N ASP A 229 0.19 6.49 -17.96
CA ASP A 229 0.61 6.87 -19.30
C ASP A 229 2.13 6.71 -19.43
N PRO A 230 2.62 5.77 -20.27
CA PRO A 230 4.04 5.47 -20.38
C PRO A 230 4.86 6.62 -20.96
N THR A 231 4.24 7.63 -21.57
CA THR A 231 4.90 8.83 -22.08
C THR A 231 5.19 9.86 -20.99
N LYS A 232 4.53 9.76 -19.84
CA LYS A 232 4.68 10.68 -18.73
C LYS A 232 5.83 10.25 -17.81
N SER A 233 6.52 11.24 -17.26
CA SER A 233 7.68 11.07 -16.39
C SER A 233 7.41 11.72 -15.05
N TYR A 234 6.31 11.33 -14.37
CA TYR A 234 5.98 11.78 -13.04
C TYR A 234 5.23 10.71 -12.26
N GLY A 235 5.11 10.92 -10.96
CA GLY A 235 4.26 10.16 -10.07
C GLY A 235 4.12 10.82 -8.72
N PHE A 236 3.31 10.23 -7.85
CA PHE A 236 3.00 10.75 -6.52
C PHE A 236 3.48 9.81 -5.44
N VAL A 237 3.95 10.38 -4.33
CA VAL A 237 4.33 9.64 -3.12
C VAL A 237 3.66 10.23 -1.89
N GLY A 238 3.11 9.35 -1.05
CA GLY A 238 2.52 9.68 0.24
C GLY A 238 3.59 9.81 1.32
N VAL A 239 3.52 10.89 2.11
CA VAL A 239 4.37 11.11 3.28
C VAL A 239 3.50 11.25 4.52
N VAL A 240 3.72 10.37 5.48
CA VAL A 240 2.80 10.10 6.58
C VAL A 240 2.72 11.24 7.58
N VAL A 241 3.87 11.83 7.95
CA VAL A 241 3.89 12.81 9.04
C VAL A 241 5.06 13.78 8.95
N SER A 242 4.77 15.04 9.26
CA SER A 242 5.78 16.08 9.57
C SER A 242 5.91 16.22 11.08
N VAL A 243 7.14 16.19 11.60
CA VAL A 243 7.39 16.42 13.05
C VAL A 243 7.19 17.88 13.45
N LYS A 244 7.07 18.79 12.50
CA LYS A 244 6.84 20.20 12.74
C LYS A 244 5.44 20.48 13.26
N ASP A 245 4.42 19.86 12.66
CA ASP A 245 3.01 20.21 12.87
C ASP A 245 2.05 19.03 12.72
N LEU A 246 2.55 17.81 12.62
CA LEU A 246 1.82 16.57 12.40
C LEU A 246 1.01 16.53 11.09
N SER A 247 1.25 17.43 10.15
CA SER A 247 0.66 17.35 8.82
C SER A 247 1.15 16.11 8.06
N SER A 248 0.35 15.64 7.11
CA SER A 248 0.77 14.69 6.06
C SER A 248 0.91 15.43 4.74
N SER A 249 1.60 14.83 3.78
CA SER A 249 1.79 15.50 2.48
C SER A 249 1.87 14.50 1.32
N ILE A 250 1.54 15.00 0.12
CA ILE A 250 1.79 14.31 -1.14
C ILE A 250 2.85 15.07 -1.90
N TRP A 251 3.84 14.34 -2.40
CA TRP A 251 4.92 14.88 -3.20
C TRP A 251 4.83 14.33 -4.61
N LEU A 252 5.12 15.19 -5.58
CA LEU A 252 5.22 14.88 -6.99
C LEU A 252 6.69 14.69 -7.35
N TRP A 253 7.09 13.50 -7.84
CA TRP A 253 8.35 13.39 -8.54
C TRP A 253 8.13 13.59 -10.05
N HIS A 254 9.05 14.26 -10.70
CA HIS A 254 8.97 14.53 -12.12
C HIS A 254 10.37 14.72 -12.73
N LYS A 255 10.49 14.69 -14.05
CA LYS A 255 11.75 15.03 -14.73
C LYS A 255 11.84 16.51 -15.01
N ALA A 256 12.95 17.11 -14.59
CA ALA A 256 13.33 18.49 -14.89
C ALA A 256 14.77 18.50 -15.42
N GLY A 257 15.00 18.99 -16.64
CA GLY A 257 16.31 19.04 -17.25
C GLY A 257 17.06 17.69 -17.33
N GLY A 258 16.31 16.60 -17.50
CA GLY A 258 16.87 15.24 -17.59
C GLY A 258 17.20 14.57 -16.26
N LYS A 259 16.98 15.25 -15.13
CA LYS A 259 17.12 14.71 -13.76
C LYS A 259 15.77 14.59 -13.10
N TRP A 260 15.67 13.74 -12.09
CA TRP A 260 14.48 13.68 -11.24
C TRP A 260 14.49 14.84 -10.25
N ALA A 261 13.31 15.40 -10.01
CA ALA A 261 13.01 16.47 -9.05
C ALA A 261 11.81 16.05 -8.20
N LEU A 262 11.63 16.69 -7.05
CA LEU A 262 10.58 16.37 -6.10
C LEU A 262 9.97 17.67 -5.56
N GLU A 263 8.64 17.79 -5.59
CA GLU A 263 7.90 18.96 -5.13
C GLU A 263 6.73 18.55 -4.24
N LYS A 264 6.52 19.24 -3.11
CA LYS A 264 5.30 19.07 -2.28
C LYS A 264 4.13 19.72 -2.99
N VAL A 265 3.13 18.94 -3.37
CA VAL A 265 1.95 19.43 -4.12
C VAL A 265 0.66 19.43 -3.31
N ILE A 266 0.58 18.64 -2.23
CA ILE A 266 -0.55 18.64 -1.30
C ILE A 266 0.01 18.63 0.12
N GLU A 267 -0.57 19.44 1.00
CA GLU A 267 -0.37 19.40 2.45
C GLU A 267 -1.73 19.20 3.12
N ILE A 268 -1.80 18.25 4.04
CA ILE A 268 -3.00 17.89 4.77
C ILE A 268 -2.72 18.16 6.25
N PRO A 269 -3.31 19.21 6.85
CA PRO A 269 -3.02 19.57 8.23
C PRO A 269 -3.60 18.56 9.23
N ALA A 270 -2.99 18.48 10.42
CA ALA A 270 -3.56 17.80 11.55
C ALA A 270 -4.83 18.49 12.04
N GLU A 271 -5.80 17.72 12.55
CA GLU A 271 -7.04 18.24 13.12
C GLU A 271 -6.90 18.47 14.64
N PRO A 272 -7.17 19.67 15.19
CA PRO A 272 -7.19 19.89 16.63
C PRO A 272 -8.19 18.94 17.32
N ALA A 273 -7.82 18.42 18.49
CA ALA A 273 -8.68 17.53 19.26
C ALA A 273 -8.48 17.69 20.76
N ASP A 274 -9.53 17.35 21.54
CA ASP A 274 -9.43 17.29 23.00
C ASP A 274 -8.47 16.17 23.40
N PRO A 275 -7.45 16.43 24.23
CA PRO A 275 -6.50 15.42 24.68
C PRO A 275 -7.14 14.18 25.34
N SER A 276 -8.30 14.35 25.98
CA SER A 276 -9.01 13.23 26.61
C SER A 276 -9.56 12.19 25.62
N LEU A 277 -9.71 12.58 24.36
CA LEU A 277 -10.16 11.71 23.27
C LEU A 277 -9.01 11.08 22.49
N LEU A 278 -7.77 11.49 22.76
CA LEU A 278 -6.59 11.07 22.02
C LEU A 278 -5.91 9.86 22.66
N PRO A 279 -5.37 8.93 21.89
CA PRO A 279 -4.49 7.89 22.39
C PRO A 279 -3.26 8.52 23.07
N PRO A 280 -2.61 7.86 24.04
CA PRO A 280 -1.51 8.43 24.81
C PRO A 280 -0.41 9.07 23.97
N ALA A 281 -0.07 8.48 22.84
CA ALA A 281 0.97 9.00 21.93
C ALA A 281 0.64 10.36 21.32
N LEU A 282 -0.64 10.73 21.21
CA LEU A 282 -1.09 11.99 20.58
C LEU A 282 -1.53 13.06 21.60
N GLN A 283 -1.76 12.70 22.86
CA GLN A 283 -2.22 13.64 23.89
C GLN A 283 -1.34 14.89 24.04
N PRO A 284 0.00 14.82 23.99
CA PRO A 284 0.86 15.99 24.10
C PRO A 284 0.66 16.99 22.96
N PHE A 285 0.26 16.51 21.78
CA PHE A 285 0.12 17.33 20.58
C PHE A 285 -1.27 17.98 20.45
N LYS A 286 -2.28 17.48 21.16
CA LYS A 286 -3.67 17.99 21.11
C LYS A 286 -4.24 18.02 19.68
N ALA A 287 -3.84 17.08 18.86
CA ALA A 287 -4.24 17.01 17.45
C ALA A 287 -4.21 15.56 16.94
N VAL A 288 -5.02 15.30 15.93
CA VAL A 288 -5.03 14.03 15.17
C VAL A 288 -4.28 14.28 13.86
N PRO A 289 -3.13 13.64 13.63
CA PRO A 289 -2.47 13.66 12.33
C PRO A 289 -3.33 12.94 11.28
N PRO A 290 -3.31 13.37 10.00
CA PRO A 290 -3.98 12.61 8.93
C PRO A 290 -3.45 11.19 8.81
N LEU A 291 -2.16 10.98 8.97
CA LEU A 291 -1.48 9.69 8.78
C LEU A 291 -1.83 9.10 7.40
N VAL A 292 -1.35 9.76 6.34
CA VAL A 292 -1.54 9.26 4.98
C VAL A 292 -0.87 7.91 4.85
N SER A 293 -1.68 6.85 4.75
CA SER A 293 -1.21 5.46 4.75
C SER A 293 -1.16 4.83 3.36
N ASP A 294 -2.01 5.29 2.43
CA ASP A 294 -2.01 4.82 1.06
C ASP A 294 -2.50 5.91 0.11
N ILE A 295 -2.08 5.79 -1.13
CA ILE A 295 -2.57 6.58 -2.26
C ILE A 295 -2.82 5.67 -3.46
N ASP A 296 -3.81 5.98 -4.29
CA ASP A 296 -3.99 5.30 -5.57
C ASP A 296 -4.39 6.28 -6.67
N LEU A 297 -3.97 6.00 -7.91
CA LEU A 297 -4.18 6.86 -9.06
C LEU A 297 -5.10 6.18 -10.06
N SER A 298 -6.13 6.86 -10.55
CA SER A 298 -6.98 6.32 -11.62
C SER A 298 -6.17 6.05 -12.90
N VAL A 299 -6.59 5.04 -13.69
CA VAL A 299 -5.84 4.59 -14.89
C VAL A 299 -5.69 5.71 -15.95
N ASP A 300 -6.61 6.68 -15.97
CA ASP A 300 -6.54 7.86 -16.84
C ASP A 300 -5.62 8.98 -16.28
N ASP A 301 -4.94 8.74 -15.16
CA ASP A 301 -4.08 9.70 -14.46
C ASP A 301 -4.80 10.99 -14.02
N ARG A 302 -6.12 10.95 -13.88
CA ARG A 302 -6.90 12.14 -13.59
C ARG A 302 -7.20 12.33 -12.11
N PHE A 303 -7.46 11.27 -11.38
CA PHE A 303 -7.84 11.35 -9.98
C PHE A 303 -6.88 10.59 -9.07
N LEU A 304 -6.37 11.30 -8.06
CA LEU A 304 -5.59 10.73 -6.98
C LEU A 304 -6.48 10.58 -5.74
N TYR A 305 -6.48 9.38 -5.17
CA TYR A 305 -7.15 9.05 -3.91
C TYR A 305 -6.12 8.98 -2.80
N VAL A 306 -6.47 9.53 -1.64
CA VAL A 306 -5.55 9.64 -0.49
C VAL A 306 -6.26 9.16 0.76
N SER A 307 -5.75 8.09 1.35
CA SER A 307 -6.22 7.51 2.61
C SER A 307 -5.59 8.24 3.79
N CYS A 308 -6.40 8.95 4.57
CA CYS A 308 -6.01 9.60 5.81
C CYS A 308 -6.46 8.76 7.01
N TRP A 309 -5.67 7.76 7.36
CA TRP A 309 -6.02 6.74 8.35
C TRP A 309 -6.29 7.31 9.74
N GLY A 310 -5.55 8.33 10.16
CA GLY A 310 -5.69 8.95 11.48
C GLY A 310 -6.98 9.76 11.63
N THR A 311 -7.29 10.63 10.67
CA THR A 311 -8.51 11.46 10.69
C THR A 311 -9.76 10.70 10.21
N GLY A 312 -9.58 9.51 9.61
CA GLY A 312 -10.69 8.71 9.08
C GLY A 312 -11.26 9.28 7.78
N GLU A 313 -10.44 9.86 6.92
CA GLU A 313 -10.90 10.55 5.71
C GLU A 313 -10.32 9.91 4.45
N MET A 314 -11.16 9.64 3.46
CA MET A 314 -10.75 9.37 2.09
C MET A 314 -10.91 10.65 1.28
N ARG A 315 -9.81 11.14 0.68
CA ARG A 315 -9.82 12.33 -0.18
C ARG A 315 -9.63 11.97 -1.64
N GLN A 316 -10.27 12.73 -2.51
CA GLN A 316 -10.06 12.68 -3.95
C GLN A 316 -9.54 14.01 -4.45
N TYR A 317 -8.50 13.98 -5.28
CA TYR A 317 -7.94 15.15 -5.94
C TYR A 317 -7.98 14.98 -7.46
N ASP A 318 -8.40 16.00 -8.20
CA ASP A 318 -8.15 16.11 -9.63
C ASP A 318 -6.68 16.53 -9.82
N VAL A 319 -5.91 15.66 -10.46
CA VAL A 319 -4.48 15.80 -10.75
C VAL A 319 -4.19 15.89 -12.24
N SER A 320 -5.18 16.31 -13.03
CA SER A 320 -5.00 16.58 -14.48
C SER A 320 -3.85 17.56 -14.73
N ASP A 321 -3.66 18.51 -13.81
CA ASP A 321 -2.40 19.25 -13.63
C ASP A 321 -1.72 18.69 -12.36
N PRO A 322 -0.67 17.87 -12.50
CA PRO A 322 -0.05 17.21 -11.35
C PRO A 322 0.67 18.17 -10.40
N PHE A 323 1.00 19.37 -10.86
CA PHE A 323 1.64 20.40 -10.04
C PHE A 323 0.63 21.21 -9.20
N HIS A 324 -0.65 21.22 -9.58
CA HIS A 324 -1.70 21.95 -8.90
C HIS A 324 -2.93 21.08 -8.62
N PRO A 325 -2.80 20.02 -7.79
CA PRO A 325 -3.91 19.16 -7.41
C PRO A 325 -5.06 19.95 -6.78
N ARG A 326 -6.28 19.58 -7.15
CA ARG A 326 -7.49 20.23 -6.64
C ARG A 326 -8.40 19.20 -5.99
N GLN A 327 -8.71 19.36 -4.72
CA GLN A 327 -9.63 18.45 -4.03
C GLN A 327 -11.03 18.51 -4.67
N THR A 328 -11.56 17.35 -5.03
CA THR A 328 -12.87 17.17 -5.68
C THR A 328 -13.86 16.39 -4.83
N GLY A 329 -13.40 15.71 -3.80
CA GLY A 329 -14.26 14.95 -2.91
C GLY A 329 -13.57 14.59 -1.60
N SER A 330 -14.40 14.33 -0.59
CA SER A 330 -13.97 13.86 0.73
C SER A 330 -15.10 13.07 1.39
N VAL A 331 -14.75 11.96 2.03
CA VAL A 331 -15.67 11.13 2.82
C VAL A 331 -14.98 10.72 4.12
N HIS A 332 -15.66 10.91 5.24
CA HIS A 332 -15.18 10.43 6.55
C HIS A 332 -15.84 9.10 6.91
N LEU A 333 -15.02 8.10 7.27
CA LEU A 333 -15.40 6.82 7.84
C LEU A 333 -14.39 6.44 8.93
N GLY A 334 -14.84 6.22 10.15
CA GLY A 334 -13.95 5.94 11.28
C GLY A 334 -13.14 7.15 11.73
N GLY A 335 -11.86 6.96 11.98
CA GLY A 335 -10.92 7.96 12.50
C GLY A 335 -10.69 7.85 14.01
N ILE A 336 -9.53 8.31 14.48
CA ILE A 336 -9.09 8.19 15.89
C ILE A 336 -10.08 8.87 16.86
N VAL A 337 -10.62 10.03 16.50
CA VAL A 337 -11.53 10.81 17.36
C VAL A 337 -12.93 10.89 16.78
N ARG A 338 -13.00 10.99 15.45
CA ARG A 338 -14.26 11.26 14.74
C ARG A 338 -15.24 10.10 14.80
N HIS A 339 -14.76 8.86 14.71
CA HIS A 339 -15.57 7.64 14.67
C HIS A 339 -16.73 7.70 13.68
N ALA A 340 -16.52 8.34 12.53
CA ALA A 340 -17.57 8.59 11.55
C ALA A 340 -18.23 7.28 11.08
N PRO A 341 -19.59 7.22 11.05
CA PRO A 341 -20.31 6.01 10.70
C PRO A 341 -20.38 5.81 9.19
N HIS A 342 -20.56 4.55 8.76
CA HIS A 342 -21.08 4.24 7.44
C HIS A 342 -22.62 4.26 7.45
N PRO A 343 -23.33 4.51 6.33
CA PRO A 343 -24.80 4.45 6.28
C PRO A 343 -25.43 3.14 6.79
N ARG A 344 -24.65 2.05 6.82
CA ARG A 344 -25.09 0.72 7.32
C ARG A 344 -24.56 0.36 8.69
N SER A 345 -23.83 1.24 9.35
CA SER A 345 -23.19 0.93 10.64
C SER A 345 -23.24 2.14 11.57
N GLY A 346 -23.07 1.88 12.87
CA GLY A 346 -22.84 2.92 13.88
C GLY A 346 -21.44 3.50 13.80
N PRO A 347 -20.96 4.17 14.89
CA PRO A 347 -19.60 4.71 14.97
C PRO A 347 -18.55 3.65 14.64
N LEU A 348 -17.60 4.00 13.79
CA LEU A 348 -16.49 3.14 13.33
C LEU A 348 -15.18 3.60 13.95
N ASN A 349 -14.27 2.67 14.18
CA ASN A 349 -12.86 2.95 14.47
C ASN A 349 -11.95 2.36 13.39
N GLY A 350 -10.65 2.71 13.41
CA GLY A 350 -9.82 2.61 12.22
C GLY A 350 -10.21 3.70 11.22
N GLY A 351 -9.43 3.90 10.19
CA GLY A 351 -9.71 4.86 9.11
C GLY A 351 -9.41 4.24 7.76
N PRO A 352 -9.77 4.88 6.63
CA PRO A 352 -9.34 4.44 5.32
C PRO A 352 -7.83 4.21 5.30
N GLN A 353 -7.44 2.99 4.92
CA GLN A 353 -6.03 2.59 4.95
C GLN A 353 -5.58 2.15 3.55
N MET A 354 -5.78 0.90 3.13
CA MET A 354 -5.46 0.50 1.75
C MET A 354 -6.60 0.82 0.81
N VAL A 355 -6.29 1.48 -0.29
CA VAL A 355 -7.23 1.88 -1.33
C VAL A 355 -6.96 1.13 -2.64
N GLU A 356 -8.01 0.72 -3.33
CA GLU A 356 -7.96 0.11 -4.66
C GLU A 356 -9.03 0.71 -5.56
N VAL A 357 -8.61 1.29 -6.67
CA VAL A 357 -9.50 1.92 -7.65
C VAL A 357 -9.77 0.94 -8.80
N SER A 358 -11.04 0.75 -9.16
CA SER A 358 -11.37 -0.05 -10.34
C SER A 358 -10.82 0.57 -11.61
N ARG A 359 -10.55 -0.28 -12.62
CA ARG A 359 -9.95 0.15 -13.89
C ARG A 359 -10.78 1.23 -14.62
N ASP A 360 -12.11 1.20 -14.48
CA ASP A 360 -13.00 2.20 -15.04
C ASP A 360 -13.03 3.54 -14.26
N GLY A 361 -12.31 3.61 -13.14
CA GLY A 361 -12.22 4.80 -12.27
C GLY A 361 -13.51 5.13 -11.51
N ARG A 362 -14.52 4.23 -11.49
CA ARG A 362 -15.85 4.53 -10.94
C ARG A 362 -16.11 3.97 -9.56
N ARG A 363 -15.27 3.07 -9.09
CA ARG A 363 -15.40 2.37 -7.81
C ARG A 363 -14.09 2.43 -7.04
N VAL A 364 -14.17 2.78 -5.78
CA VAL A 364 -13.01 2.81 -4.88
C VAL A 364 -13.31 1.92 -3.70
N TYR A 365 -12.50 0.92 -3.49
CA TYR A 365 -12.59 -0.02 -2.36
C TYR A 365 -11.48 0.29 -1.37
N PHE A 366 -11.76 0.17 -0.09
CA PHE A 366 -10.75 0.38 0.94
C PHE A 366 -11.07 -0.35 2.25
N THR A 367 -10.04 -0.60 3.00
CA THR A 367 -10.03 -1.28 4.30
C THR A 367 -9.57 -0.33 5.39
N ASN A 368 -9.47 -0.79 6.65
CA ASN A 368 -9.24 0.11 7.78
C ASN A 368 -8.10 -0.28 8.73
N SER A 369 -7.35 -1.34 8.44
CA SER A 369 -6.25 -1.77 9.31
C SER A 369 -4.90 -1.51 8.67
N LEU A 370 -3.98 -0.90 9.42
CA LEU A 370 -2.63 -0.62 8.96
C LEU A 370 -1.67 -1.79 9.26
N TYR A 371 -1.29 -1.96 10.50
CA TYR A 371 -0.38 -2.98 11.01
C TYR A 371 -0.66 -3.18 12.49
N SER A 372 -0.72 -4.42 12.98
CA SER A 372 -1.26 -4.70 14.32
C SER A 372 -0.67 -3.87 15.47
N PRO A 373 0.65 -3.62 15.56
CA PRO A 373 1.19 -2.79 16.63
C PRO A 373 0.82 -1.30 16.49
N TRP A 374 0.70 -0.83 15.24
CA TRP A 374 0.27 0.54 14.95
C TRP A 374 -1.23 0.71 15.21
N ASP A 375 -2.04 -0.27 14.80
CA ASP A 375 -3.48 -0.30 15.10
C ASP A 375 -3.71 -0.21 16.62
N ALA A 376 -3.00 -1.03 17.41
CA ALA A 376 -3.12 -1.03 18.86
C ALA A 376 -2.64 0.27 19.52
N GLN A 377 -1.67 0.96 18.94
CA GLN A 377 -1.13 2.21 19.46
C GLN A 377 -2.05 3.41 19.21
N PHE A 378 -2.63 3.49 18.00
CA PHE A 378 -3.45 4.62 17.58
C PHE A 378 -4.95 4.42 17.85
N TYR A 379 -5.39 3.18 17.98
CA TYR A 379 -6.76 2.79 18.32
C TYR A 379 -6.73 1.80 19.50
N PRO A 380 -6.41 2.26 20.73
CA PRO A 380 -6.20 1.38 21.89
C PRO A 380 -7.46 0.61 22.32
N GLU A 381 -8.65 1.06 21.93
CA GLU A 381 -9.90 0.35 22.09
C GLU A 381 -10.05 -0.86 21.15
N GLY A 382 -9.11 -1.04 20.23
CA GLY A 382 -9.10 -2.06 19.19
C GLY A 382 -9.80 -1.63 17.90
N ILE A 383 -9.35 -2.16 16.79
CA ILE A 383 -9.97 -1.96 15.47
C ILE A 383 -10.95 -3.10 15.21
N ARG A 384 -12.22 -2.75 14.93
CA ARG A 384 -13.12 -3.66 14.24
C ARG A 384 -12.82 -3.55 12.75
N GLY A 385 -12.44 -4.67 12.12
CA GLY A 385 -12.13 -4.69 10.70
C GLY A 385 -13.34 -4.43 9.84
N TRP A 386 -13.21 -3.54 8.86
CA TRP A 386 -14.25 -3.30 7.87
C TRP A 386 -13.67 -2.99 6.49
N MET A 387 -14.50 -3.19 5.48
CA MET A 387 -14.26 -2.81 4.09
C MET A 387 -15.46 -2.02 3.59
N ALA A 388 -15.19 -0.91 2.90
CA ALA A 388 -16.19 -0.06 2.29
C ALA A 388 -15.89 0.20 0.82
N LYS A 389 -16.90 0.72 0.11
CA LYS A 389 -16.79 1.15 -1.28
C LYS A 389 -17.35 2.55 -1.44
N LEU A 390 -16.69 3.33 -2.30
CA LEU A 390 -17.22 4.62 -2.78
C LEU A 390 -17.57 4.52 -4.26
N ASP A 391 -18.63 5.20 -4.65
CA ASP A 391 -18.96 5.48 -6.03
C ASP A 391 -18.32 6.82 -6.43
N VAL A 392 -17.78 6.88 -7.65
CA VAL A 392 -17.08 8.05 -8.18
C VAL A 392 -17.91 8.73 -9.26
N GLY A 393 -18.13 10.03 -9.12
CA GLY A 393 -18.79 10.85 -10.12
C GLY A 393 -17.95 11.07 -11.38
N ALA A 394 -18.57 11.20 -12.54
CA ALA A 394 -17.89 11.38 -13.83
C ALA A 394 -16.96 12.61 -13.89
N ASN A 395 -17.25 13.63 -13.10
CA ASN A 395 -16.46 14.86 -13.01
C ASN A 395 -15.73 15.00 -11.66
N GLY A 396 -15.51 13.89 -10.96
CA GLY A 396 -15.04 13.85 -9.58
C GLY A 396 -16.20 13.86 -8.57
N GLY A 397 -15.83 13.82 -7.30
CA GLY A 397 -16.73 13.55 -6.18
C GLY A 397 -16.80 12.08 -5.86
N ILE A 398 -16.84 11.77 -4.57
CA ILE A 398 -16.91 10.42 -4.03
C ILE A 398 -18.05 10.33 -3.01
N THR A 399 -18.78 9.23 -3.03
CA THR A 399 -19.91 8.99 -2.11
C THR A 399 -19.91 7.53 -1.64
N PRO A 400 -20.20 7.25 -0.36
CA PRO A 400 -20.30 5.87 0.12
C PRO A 400 -21.42 5.12 -0.60
N ASP A 401 -21.12 3.91 -1.06
CA ASP A 401 -22.16 2.99 -1.54
C ASP A 401 -22.95 2.47 -0.34
N PRO A 402 -24.24 2.83 -0.18
CA PRO A 402 -25.02 2.43 0.98
C PRO A 402 -25.35 0.93 1.00
N LYS A 403 -25.01 0.19 -0.06
CA LYS A 403 -25.25 -1.26 -0.16
C LYS A 403 -24.00 -2.08 0.08
N PHE A 404 -22.80 -1.46 0.05
CA PHE A 404 -21.53 -2.15 0.18
C PHE A 404 -20.80 -1.75 1.46
N PHE A 405 -20.91 -2.58 2.45
CA PHE A 405 -20.15 -2.47 3.69
C PHE A 405 -20.04 -3.86 4.34
N LEU A 406 -18.81 -4.26 4.67
CA LEU A 406 -18.52 -5.52 5.35
C LEU A 406 -17.81 -5.24 6.66
N GLU A 407 -18.20 -5.98 7.70
CA GLU A 407 -17.44 -6.09 8.94
C GLU A 407 -16.80 -7.48 9.01
N PHE A 408 -15.55 -7.52 9.51
CA PHE A 408 -14.77 -8.73 9.72
C PHE A 408 -14.60 -8.95 11.21
N GLU A 409 -15.45 -9.81 11.78
CA GLU A 409 -15.47 -10.05 13.22
C GLU A 409 -14.14 -10.60 13.74
N GLY A 410 -13.43 -9.80 14.55
CA GLY A 410 -12.15 -10.15 15.16
C GLY A 410 -10.99 -10.30 14.15
N GLU A 411 -11.14 -9.79 12.93
CA GLU A 411 -10.10 -9.77 11.91
C GLU A 411 -9.83 -8.33 11.47
N ARG A 412 -8.65 -8.13 10.87
CA ARG A 412 -8.18 -6.81 10.43
C ARG A 412 -7.85 -6.87 8.94
N PRO A 413 -8.77 -6.44 8.05
CA PRO A 413 -8.52 -6.44 6.61
C PRO A 413 -7.48 -5.38 6.27
N HIS A 414 -6.54 -5.73 5.40
CA HIS A 414 -5.50 -4.82 4.97
C HIS A 414 -5.66 -4.47 3.49
N GLN A 415 -5.22 -5.27 2.55
CA GLN A 415 -5.22 -4.91 1.13
C GLN A 415 -6.37 -5.56 0.36
N VAL A 416 -6.80 -4.87 -0.68
CA VAL A 416 -7.78 -5.35 -1.68
C VAL A 416 -7.06 -5.54 -3.02
N ARG A 417 -7.42 -6.60 -3.75
CA ARG A 417 -7.07 -6.78 -5.17
C ARG A 417 -8.29 -7.23 -5.94
N LEU A 418 -8.53 -6.60 -7.08
CA LEU A 418 -9.69 -6.92 -7.92
C LEU A 418 -9.31 -7.99 -8.94
N GLN A 419 -10.25 -8.93 -9.18
CA GLN A 419 -10.09 -10.00 -10.16
C GLN A 419 -10.17 -9.45 -11.60
N GLY A 420 -9.60 -10.20 -12.56
CA GLY A 420 -9.76 -9.92 -13.98
C GLY A 420 -9.00 -8.69 -14.48
N GLY A 421 -8.08 -8.13 -13.68
CA GLY A 421 -7.36 -6.92 -14.05
C GLY A 421 -8.20 -5.65 -13.93
N ASP A 422 -9.29 -5.68 -13.17
CA ASP A 422 -10.16 -4.54 -12.91
C ASP A 422 -9.61 -3.65 -11.79
N ALA A 423 -8.33 -3.25 -11.89
CA ALA A 423 -7.67 -2.47 -10.87
C ALA A 423 -6.67 -1.49 -11.47
N SER A 424 -6.59 -0.28 -10.92
CA SER A 424 -5.60 0.71 -11.35
C SER A 424 -4.20 0.33 -10.86
N SER A 425 -4.06 -0.14 -9.62
CA SER A 425 -2.78 -0.53 -9.03
C SER A 425 -2.12 -1.75 -9.70
N ASP A 426 -2.84 -2.48 -10.53
CA ASP A 426 -2.38 -3.64 -11.29
C ASP A 426 -2.09 -3.31 -12.77
N SER A 427 -2.11 -2.03 -13.13
CA SER A 427 -1.90 -1.54 -14.50
C SER A 427 -0.69 -0.61 -14.54
N TYR A 428 0.27 -0.88 -15.43
CA TYR A 428 1.50 -0.08 -15.58
C TYR A 428 1.48 0.85 -16.78
N CYS A 429 0.48 0.71 -17.62
CA CYS A 429 0.26 1.55 -18.78
C CYS A 429 -1.20 1.42 -19.22
N PHE A 430 -1.63 2.32 -20.06
CA PHE A 430 -2.93 2.17 -20.71
C PHE A 430 -3.03 0.85 -21.48
N ALA A 431 -4.21 0.28 -21.44
CA ALA A 431 -4.54 -0.92 -22.22
C ALA A 431 -4.63 -0.60 -23.70
#